data_0bb6779c5d4c86d39386a73dd61f7ce9
#
_entry.id   0bb6779c5d4c86d39386a73dd61f7ce9
#
_cell.length_a   1.000
_cell.length_b   1.000
_cell.length_c   1.000
_cell.angle_alpha   90.00
_cell.angle_beta   90.00
_cell.angle_gamma   90.00
#
_symmetry.space_group_name_H-M   'P 1'
#
loop_
_entity.id
_entity.type
_entity.pdbx_description
1 polymer ?
#
loop_
_entity_poly.entity_id
_entity_poly.type
_entity_poly.pdbx_seq_one_letter_code
_entity_poly.pdbx_strand_id
1 'polypeptide(L)'
;ASRKRTLVEHGFRLPSALDNRPLRFDEFSERTGQTVYLSATPGKYEMGIADGVVEQIIRPTGLVDPQVVVKPSKGQIDDLLEEIRVRSARDERVLVTTLTKKMAEELTSFLEEAGVRVRYLHSDVDTLRRVELLTELRQGVFDVLVGINLLREGLDIPEVSLVAILDADKEGFLRSERSLIQTIGRAARNLNGQAI
;
A
#
# COMPACT_ATOMS: atom_id res chain seq x y z
N ALA A 1 19.23 -10.31 -21.33
CA ALA A 1 20.22 -11.27 -21.84
C ALA A 1 21.08 -10.69 -22.97
N SER A 2 20.52 -10.05 -24.01
CA SER A 2 21.27 -9.54 -25.16
C SER A 2 22.32 -8.50 -24.77
N ARG A 3 21.97 -7.48 -23.99
CA ARG A 3 22.93 -6.44 -23.56
C ARG A 3 24.15 -6.99 -22.81
N LYS A 4 23.99 -8.00 -21.95
CA LYS A 4 25.11 -8.61 -21.23
C LYS A 4 26.04 -9.33 -22.19
N ARG A 5 25.50 -10.04 -23.20
CA ARG A 5 26.27 -10.75 -24.22
C ARG A 5 27.11 -9.78 -25.04
N THR A 6 26.50 -8.71 -25.55
CA THR A 6 27.21 -7.66 -26.27
C THR A 6 28.36 -7.05 -25.46
N LEU A 7 28.13 -6.77 -24.16
CA LEU A 7 29.20 -6.23 -23.30
C LEU A 7 30.35 -7.21 -23.06
N VAL A 8 30.09 -8.52 -23.03
CA VAL A 8 31.12 -9.56 -22.93
C VAL A 8 31.86 -9.69 -24.25
N GLU A 9 31.16 -9.74 -25.38
CA GLU A 9 31.74 -9.84 -26.72
C GLU A 9 32.70 -8.67 -27.03
N HIS A 10 32.40 -7.48 -26.54
CA HIS A 10 33.23 -6.29 -26.69
C HIS A 10 34.24 -6.06 -25.53
N GLY A 11 34.40 -7.03 -24.63
CA GLY A 11 35.41 -6.98 -23.56
C GLY A 11 35.09 -6.03 -22.40
N PHE A 12 33.90 -5.42 -22.36
CA PHE A 12 33.48 -4.54 -21.25
C PHE A 12 33.02 -5.30 -19.99
N ARG A 13 32.82 -6.62 -20.10
CA ARG A 13 32.51 -7.51 -18.98
C ARG A 13 33.19 -8.86 -19.16
N LEU A 14 33.49 -9.50 -18.04
CA LEU A 14 34.01 -10.87 -18.03
C LEU A 14 32.97 -11.87 -18.53
N PRO A 15 33.37 -13.00 -19.13
CA PRO A 15 32.45 -14.08 -19.55
C PRO A 15 31.52 -14.56 -18.44
N SER A 16 32.02 -14.63 -17.21
CA SER A 16 31.24 -15.01 -16.02
C SER A 16 30.02 -14.10 -15.74
N ALA A 17 29.99 -12.90 -16.33
CA ALA A 17 28.78 -12.04 -16.22
C ALA A 17 27.57 -12.63 -16.95
N LEU A 18 27.76 -13.59 -17.85
CA LEU A 18 26.67 -14.30 -18.52
C LEU A 18 25.98 -15.29 -17.58
N ASP A 19 26.71 -15.83 -16.63
CA ASP A 19 26.20 -16.83 -15.66
C ASP A 19 25.34 -16.16 -14.59
N ASN A 20 25.56 -14.88 -14.34
CA ASN A 20 24.77 -14.09 -13.38
C ASN A 20 23.54 -13.48 -14.07
N ARG A 21 22.51 -14.27 -14.28
CA ARG A 21 21.20 -13.86 -14.75
C ARG A 21 20.11 -14.25 -13.74
N PRO A 22 19.02 -13.49 -13.68
CA PRO A 22 17.84 -13.93 -12.92
C PRO A 22 17.36 -15.29 -13.45
N LEU A 23 16.95 -16.16 -12.55
CA LEU A 23 16.26 -17.40 -12.92
C LEU A 23 14.94 -17.06 -13.63
N ARG A 24 14.57 -17.89 -14.59
CA ARG A 24 13.19 -17.93 -15.07
C ARG A 24 12.32 -18.61 -14.02
N PHE A 25 11.01 -18.42 -14.11
CA PHE A 25 10.09 -18.98 -13.12
C PHE A 25 10.18 -20.52 -13.06
N ASP A 26 10.26 -21.17 -14.21
CA ASP A 26 10.40 -22.63 -14.30
C ASP A 26 11.69 -23.11 -13.62
N GLU A 27 12.82 -22.47 -13.92
CA GLU A 27 14.12 -22.78 -13.31
C GLU A 27 14.14 -22.53 -11.79
N PHE A 28 13.38 -21.55 -11.33
CA PHE A 28 13.17 -21.29 -9.91
C PHE A 28 12.36 -22.44 -9.29
N SER A 29 11.26 -22.81 -9.91
CA SER A 29 10.35 -23.86 -9.42
C SER A 29 11.03 -25.23 -9.35
N GLU A 30 11.89 -25.56 -10.32
CA GLU A 30 12.69 -26.80 -10.32
C GLU A 30 13.70 -26.88 -9.17
N ARG A 31 14.14 -25.72 -8.65
CA ARG A 31 15.12 -25.62 -7.57
C ARG A 31 14.53 -25.44 -6.19
N THR A 32 13.25 -25.07 -6.10
CA THR A 32 12.54 -24.96 -4.85
C THR A 32 12.09 -26.34 -4.37
N GLY A 33 12.38 -26.66 -3.12
CA GLY A 33 11.85 -27.84 -2.45
C GLY A 33 10.50 -27.54 -1.79
N GLN A 34 10.30 -28.01 -0.56
CA GLN A 34 9.11 -27.70 0.21
C GLN A 34 8.98 -26.19 0.39
N THR A 35 7.80 -25.68 0.08
CA THR A 35 7.53 -24.23 0.10
C THR A 35 6.31 -23.93 0.94
N VAL A 36 6.45 -22.94 1.83
CA VAL A 36 5.33 -22.39 2.62
C VAL A 36 5.01 -21.02 2.09
N TYR A 37 3.77 -20.84 1.65
CA TYR A 37 3.26 -19.57 1.18
C TYR A 37 2.51 -18.86 2.31
N LEU A 38 2.89 -17.62 2.61
CA LEU A 38 2.22 -16.79 3.62
C LEU A 38 1.59 -15.58 2.95
N SER A 39 0.30 -15.44 3.08
CA SER A 39 -0.43 -14.31 2.53
C SER A 39 -1.75 -14.11 3.25
N ALA A 40 -2.15 -12.85 3.46
CA ALA A 40 -3.51 -12.52 3.89
C ALA A 40 -4.52 -12.63 2.72
N THR A 41 -4.03 -12.59 1.48
CA THR A 41 -4.82 -12.62 0.24
C THR A 41 -4.17 -13.56 -0.77
N PRO A 42 -4.18 -14.89 -0.55
CA PRO A 42 -3.48 -15.85 -1.41
C PRO A 42 -3.94 -15.76 -2.86
N GLY A 43 -3.01 -15.97 -3.79
CA GLY A 43 -3.24 -15.93 -5.23
C GLY A 43 -3.82 -17.24 -5.78
N LYS A 44 -4.26 -17.20 -7.03
CA LYS A 44 -4.72 -18.40 -7.73
C LYS A 44 -3.61 -19.43 -7.92
N TYR A 45 -2.37 -18.95 -8.06
CA TYR A 45 -1.20 -19.80 -8.24
C TYR A 45 -0.96 -20.63 -6.96
N GLU A 46 -0.80 -19.97 -5.82
CA GLU A 46 -0.53 -20.64 -4.54
C GLU A 46 -1.65 -21.60 -4.16
N MET A 47 -2.91 -21.16 -4.34
CA MET A 47 -4.09 -21.99 -4.08
C MET A 47 -4.18 -23.21 -5.02
N GLY A 48 -3.63 -23.11 -6.23
CA GLY A 48 -3.66 -24.19 -7.21
C GLY A 48 -2.57 -25.25 -7.05
N ILE A 49 -1.46 -24.91 -6.35
CA ILE A 49 -0.32 -25.83 -6.19
C ILE A 49 -0.09 -26.28 -4.76
N ALA A 50 -0.73 -25.65 -3.77
CA ALA A 50 -0.59 -26.03 -2.35
C ALA A 50 -1.33 -27.33 -2.06
N ASP A 51 -0.70 -28.25 -1.34
CA ASP A 51 -1.30 -29.49 -0.87
C ASP A 51 -2.37 -29.27 0.20
N GLY A 52 -2.32 -28.13 0.88
CA GLY A 52 -3.29 -27.77 1.92
C GLY A 52 -3.20 -26.29 2.29
N VAL A 53 -4.27 -25.79 2.86
CA VAL A 53 -4.39 -24.41 3.35
C VAL A 53 -4.64 -24.43 4.85
N VAL A 54 -3.86 -23.64 5.59
CA VAL A 54 -4.06 -23.44 7.03
C VAL A 54 -4.46 -21.99 7.25
N GLU A 55 -5.62 -21.78 7.84
CA GLU A 55 -6.13 -20.45 8.16
C GLU A 55 -5.75 -20.06 9.59
N GLN A 56 -5.10 -18.91 9.73
CA GLN A 56 -4.87 -18.30 11.04
C GLN A 56 -5.82 -17.13 11.23
N ILE A 57 -6.96 -17.39 11.86
CA ILE A 57 -8.04 -16.41 12.03
C ILE A 57 -7.84 -15.61 13.33
N ILE A 58 -7.26 -16.23 14.34
CA ILE A 58 -7.12 -15.62 15.67
C ILE A 58 -5.96 -14.64 15.69
N ARG A 59 -6.24 -13.38 16.08
CA ARG A 59 -5.23 -12.37 16.38
C ARG A 59 -5.03 -12.27 17.90
N PRO A 60 -3.89 -12.74 18.43
CA PRO A 60 -3.64 -12.70 19.87
C PRO A 60 -3.44 -11.29 20.43
N THR A 61 -3.27 -10.29 19.56
CA THR A 61 -3.09 -8.87 19.94
C THR A 61 -4.37 -8.18 20.44
N GLY A 62 -5.53 -8.81 20.31
CA GLY A 62 -6.82 -8.18 20.63
C GLY A 62 -7.28 -7.10 19.63
N LEU A 63 -6.49 -6.83 18.60
CA LEU A 63 -6.87 -5.91 17.53
C LEU A 63 -7.87 -6.59 16.58
N VAL A 64 -8.95 -5.93 16.28
CA VAL A 64 -9.97 -6.37 15.31
C VAL A 64 -9.72 -5.75 13.93
N ASP A 65 -10.39 -6.30 12.91
CA ASP A 65 -10.37 -5.66 11.59
C ASP A 65 -11.03 -4.28 11.64
N PRO A 66 -10.57 -3.33 10.82
CA PRO A 66 -11.16 -2.00 10.76
C PRO A 66 -12.65 -2.06 10.41
N GLN A 67 -13.43 -1.19 11.02
CA GLN A 67 -14.82 -1.00 10.62
C GLN A 67 -14.86 -0.44 9.19
N VAL A 68 -15.54 -1.12 8.28
CA VAL A 68 -15.71 -0.65 6.89
C VAL A 68 -17.07 0.03 6.77
N VAL A 69 -17.05 1.29 6.34
CA VAL A 69 -18.25 2.10 6.10
C VAL A 69 -18.29 2.55 4.66
N VAL A 70 -19.31 2.14 3.91
CA VAL A 70 -19.48 2.57 2.52
C VAL A 70 -20.37 3.80 2.50
N LYS A 71 -19.84 4.89 1.95
CA LYS A 71 -20.53 6.17 1.78
C LYS A 71 -20.75 6.48 0.30
N PRO A 72 -21.75 7.32 -0.06
CA PRO A 72 -21.91 7.78 -1.44
C PRO A 72 -20.69 8.55 -1.93
N SER A 73 -20.30 8.39 -3.20
CA SER A 73 -19.20 9.16 -3.80
C SER A 73 -19.54 10.66 -3.97
N LYS A 74 -20.84 10.99 -4.05
CA LYS A 74 -21.27 12.40 -4.07
C LYS A 74 -21.10 13.03 -2.69
N GLY A 75 -20.31 14.10 -2.59
CA GLY A 75 -20.00 14.78 -1.32
C GLY A 75 -18.84 14.13 -0.55
N GLN A 76 -18.17 13.15 -1.12
CA GLN A 76 -17.08 12.40 -0.47
C GLN A 76 -15.93 13.28 0.06
N ILE A 77 -15.69 14.43 -0.55
CA ILE A 77 -14.61 15.35 -0.13
C ILE A 77 -14.99 16.10 1.14
N ASP A 78 -16.25 16.55 1.25
CA ASP A 78 -16.73 17.23 2.45
C ASP A 78 -16.79 16.26 3.63
N ASP A 79 -17.30 15.04 3.41
CA ASP A 79 -17.28 13.96 4.38
C ASP A 79 -15.86 13.61 4.84
N LEU A 80 -14.92 13.51 3.90
CA LEU A 80 -13.51 13.25 4.19
C LEU A 80 -12.92 14.37 5.07
N LEU A 81 -13.19 15.63 4.75
CA LEU A 81 -12.67 16.77 5.51
C LEU A 81 -13.18 16.75 6.97
N GLU A 82 -14.45 16.41 7.19
CA GLU A 82 -15.00 16.27 8.53
C GLU A 82 -14.34 15.12 9.30
N GLU A 83 -14.21 13.95 8.69
CA GLU A 83 -13.54 12.80 9.29
C GLU A 83 -12.06 13.10 9.63
N ILE A 84 -11.35 13.82 8.76
CA ILE A 84 -9.98 14.28 9.03
C ILE A 84 -9.94 15.16 10.28
N ARG A 85 -10.84 16.14 10.40
CA ARG A 85 -10.90 17.04 11.56
C ARG A 85 -11.12 16.28 12.87
N VAL A 86 -12.04 15.31 12.85
CA VAL A 86 -12.30 14.45 14.00
C VAL A 86 -11.08 13.65 14.41
N ARG A 87 -10.33 13.08 13.45
CA ARG A 87 -9.14 12.28 13.72
C ARG A 87 -7.96 13.13 14.17
N SER A 88 -7.72 14.25 13.49
CA SER A 88 -6.64 15.19 13.88
C SER A 88 -6.83 15.75 15.28
N ALA A 89 -8.08 16.02 15.70
CA ALA A 89 -8.39 16.46 17.05
C ALA A 89 -8.07 15.39 18.14
N ARG A 90 -7.94 14.12 17.75
CA ARG A 90 -7.58 12.99 18.62
C ARG A 90 -6.10 12.60 18.49
N ASP A 91 -5.31 13.37 17.78
CA ASP A 91 -3.92 13.06 17.44
C ASP A 91 -3.76 11.74 16.65
N GLU A 92 -4.78 11.37 15.87
CA GLU A 92 -4.79 10.20 14.99
C GLU A 92 -4.41 10.61 13.57
N ARG A 93 -3.97 9.63 12.75
CA ARG A 93 -3.52 9.87 11.36
C ARG A 93 -4.50 9.27 10.37
N VAL A 94 -4.51 9.86 9.16
CA VAL A 94 -5.41 9.48 8.07
C VAL A 94 -4.60 9.16 6.82
N LEU A 95 -4.92 8.04 6.19
CA LEU A 95 -4.43 7.69 4.85
C LEU A 95 -5.57 7.87 3.85
N VAL A 96 -5.29 8.56 2.74
CA VAL A 96 -6.27 8.78 1.67
C VAL A 96 -5.72 8.21 0.37
N THR A 97 -6.50 7.36 -0.29
CA THR A 97 -6.14 6.81 -1.60
C THR A 97 -7.02 7.39 -2.70
N THR A 98 -6.39 7.81 -3.79
CA THR A 98 -7.05 8.35 -4.99
C THR A 98 -6.79 7.48 -6.20
N LEU A 99 -7.54 7.67 -7.28
CA LEU A 99 -7.39 6.95 -8.54
C LEU A 99 -6.17 7.39 -9.36
N THR A 100 -5.91 8.70 -9.38
CA THR A 100 -4.92 9.30 -10.27
C THR A 100 -4.00 10.28 -9.54
N LYS A 101 -2.83 10.52 -10.13
CA LYS A 101 -1.89 11.54 -9.68
C LYS A 101 -2.56 12.92 -9.58
N LYS A 102 -3.23 13.33 -10.63
CA LYS A 102 -3.91 14.64 -10.72
C LYS A 102 -4.91 14.81 -9.58
N MET A 103 -5.74 13.80 -9.33
CA MET A 103 -6.71 13.83 -8.24
C MET A 103 -6.03 13.92 -6.86
N ALA A 104 -4.90 13.22 -6.67
CA ALA A 104 -4.16 13.31 -5.42
C ALA A 104 -3.56 14.70 -5.19
N GLU A 105 -3.01 15.31 -6.25
CA GLU A 105 -2.44 16.67 -6.21
C GLU A 105 -3.53 17.71 -5.93
N GLU A 106 -4.64 17.66 -6.66
CA GLU A 106 -5.79 18.55 -6.45
C GLU A 106 -6.38 18.42 -5.06
N LEU A 107 -6.54 17.18 -4.56
CA LEU A 107 -7.03 16.92 -3.21
C LEU A 107 -6.06 17.46 -2.15
N THR A 108 -4.77 17.26 -2.34
CA THR A 108 -3.75 17.77 -1.40
C THR A 108 -3.82 19.28 -1.30
N SER A 109 -3.86 19.98 -2.45
CA SER A 109 -3.98 21.45 -2.48
C SER A 109 -5.26 21.93 -1.80
N PHE A 110 -6.40 21.28 -2.07
CA PHE A 110 -7.67 21.60 -1.43
C PHE A 110 -7.61 21.43 0.10
N LEU A 111 -7.02 20.33 0.58
CA LEU A 111 -6.88 20.08 2.02
C LEU A 111 -5.93 21.07 2.70
N GLU A 112 -4.84 21.47 2.01
CA GLU A 112 -3.92 22.52 2.49
C GLU A 112 -4.64 23.87 2.61
N GLU A 113 -5.42 24.26 1.61
CA GLU A 113 -6.25 25.48 1.64
C GLU A 113 -7.31 25.45 2.75
N ALA A 114 -7.82 24.26 3.09
CA ALA A 114 -8.74 24.04 4.20
C ALA A 114 -8.05 24.01 5.58
N GLY A 115 -6.73 24.22 5.63
CA GLY A 115 -5.92 24.26 6.86
C GLY A 115 -5.54 22.90 7.41
N VAL A 116 -5.65 21.84 6.64
CA VAL A 116 -5.23 20.49 7.02
C VAL A 116 -3.72 20.33 6.84
N ARG A 117 -3.06 19.74 7.81
CA ARG A 117 -1.65 19.34 7.69
C ARG A 117 -1.56 18.05 6.86
N VAL A 118 -1.34 18.18 5.57
CA VAL A 118 -1.35 17.09 4.60
C VAL A 118 -0.04 17.00 3.82
N ARG A 119 0.29 15.81 3.36
CA ARG A 119 1.37 15.55 2.40
C ARG A 119 0.90 14.58 1.32
N TYR A 120 1.53 14.68 0.16
CA TYR A 120 1.29 13.80 -0.97
C TYR A 120 2.48 12.85 -1.17
N LEU A 121 2.18 11.56 -1.32
CA LEU A 121 3.15 10.53 -1.65
C LEU A 121 2.93 10.06 -3.08
N HIS A 122 3.83 10.41 -3.99
CA HIS A 122 3.80 9.98 -5.39
C HIS A 122 4.83 8.90 -5.72
N SER A 123 4.67 8.25 -6.88
CA SER A 123 5.50 7.13 -7.32
C SER A 123 6.97 7.47 -7.52
N ASP A 124 7.28 8.75 -7.78
CA ASP A 124 8.61 9.21 -8.14
C ASP A 124 9.44 9.65 -6.91
N VAL A 125 8.85 9.52 -5.70
CA VAL A 125 9.54 9.76 -4.43
C VAL A 125 10.54 8.63 -4.20
N ASP A 126 11.79 9.00 -3.97
CA ASP A 126 12.83 8.02 -3.66
C ASP A 126 12.59 7.33 -2.30
N THR A 127 13.28 6.22 -2.09
CA THR A 127 13.06 5.38 -0.91
C THR A 127 13.37 6.13 0.40
N LEU A 128 14.40 6.97 0.44
CA LEU A 128 14.77 7.71 1.65
C LEU A 128 13.69 8.73 1.99
N ARG A 129 13.26 9.52 1.02
CA ARG A 129 12.20 10.52 1.22
C ARG A 129 10.87 9.87 1.62
N ARG A 130 10.58 8.66 1.10
CA ARG A 130 9.40 7.89 1.53
C ARG A 130 9.48 7.52 3.01
N VAL A 131 10.63 7.05 3.48
CA VAL A 131 10.84 6.71 4.90
C VAL A 131 10.70 7.96 5.78
N GLU A 132 11.25 9.10 5.36
CA GLU A 132 11.09 10.38 6.06
C GLU A 132 9.62 10.78 6.18
N LEU A 133 8.86 10.79 5.08
CA LEU A 133 7.44 11.12 5.09
C LEU A 133 6.62 10.22 6.03
N LEU A 134 6.91 8.92 6.07
CA LEU A 134 6.24 8.00 6.98
C LEU A 134 6.63 8.27 8.44
N THR A 135 7.86 8.63 8.70
CA THR A 135 8.34 9.02 10.03
C THR A 135 7.68 10.33 10.48
N GLU A 136 7.64 11.33 9.61
CA GLU A 136 6.97 12.62 9.86
C GLU A 136 5.47 12.42 10.16
N LEU A 137 4.78 11.53 9.42
CA LEU A 137 3.38 11.19 9.68
C LEU A 137 3.20 10.59 11.08
N ARG A 138 4.03 9.61 11.45
CA ARG A 138 4.00 8.98 12.77
C ARG A 138 4.28 9.97 13.91
N GLN A 139 5.20 10.90 13.69
CA GLN A 139 5.55 11.95 14.66
C GLN A 139 4.50 13.08 14.74
N GLY A 140 3.49 13.09 13.87
CA GLY A 140 2.46 14.12 13.86
C GLY A 140 2.91 15.47 13.29
N VAL A 141 3.97 15.48 12.48
CA VAL A 141 4.36 16.67 11.72
C VAL A 141 3.23 17.07 10.76
N PHE A 142 2.52 16.08 10.24
CA PHE A 142 1.28 16.25 9.49
C PHE A 142 0.30 15.11 9.82
N ASP A 143 -0.99 15.29 9.51
CA ASP A 143 -2.06 14.38 9.91
C ASP A 143 -2.52 13.45 8.80
N VAL A 144 -2.41 13.91 7.55
CA VAL A 144 -2.99 13.24 6.39
C VAL A 144 -1.93 12.94 5.35
N LEU A 145 -1.88 11.68 4.91
CA LEU A 145 -1.06 11.27 3.78
C LEU A 145 -1.96 10.86 2.62
N VAL A 146 -1.90 11.62 1.53
CA VAL A 146 -2.61 11.31 0.28
C VAL A 146 -1.68 10.52 -0.64
N GLY A 147 -2.18 9.49 -1.28
CA GLY A 147 -1.39 8.71 -2.24
C GLY A 147 -2.23 7.92 -3.21
N ILE A 148 -1.58 7.44 -4.27
CA ILE A 148 -2.16 6.51 -5.23
C ILE A 148 -1.60 5.14 -4.89
N ASN A 149 -2.37 4.15 -4.56
CA ASN A 149 -1.93 2.74 -4.45
C ASN A 149 -0.60 2.43 -3.72
N LEU A 150 0.14 3.45 -3.28
CA LEU A 150 1.47 3.33 -2.64
C LEU A 150 1.38 2.95 -1.15
N LEU A 151 0.17 2.94 -0.62
CA LEU A 151 -0.09 2.71 0.79
C LEU A 151 -0.39 1.25 1.13
N ARG A 152 0.00 0.29 0.25
CA ARG A 152 -0.39 -1.12 0.39
C ARG A 152 0.61 -2.00 1.11
N GLU A 153 1.90 -1.85 0.87
CA GLU A 153 2.93 -2.74 1.40
C GLU A 153 3.95 -1.99 2.25
N GLY A 154 4.48 -2.69 3.25
CA GLY A 154 5.59 -2.20 4.08
C GLY A 154 5.24 -1.05 5.03
N LEU A 155 3.95 -0.79 5.29
CA LEU A 155 3.51 0.23 6.24
C LEU A 155 2.99 -0.42 7.52
N ASP A 156 3.61 -0.08 8.63
CA ASP A 156 3.13 -0.40 9.97
C ASP A 156 3.02 0.91 10.76
N ILE A 157 1.83 1.52 10.73
CA ILE A 157 1.56 2.84 11.30
C ILE A 157 0.36 2.71 12.23
N PRO A 158 0.58 2.37 13.51
CA PRO A 158 -0.49 2.19 14.48
C PRO A 158 -1.26 3.50 14.79
N GLU A 159 -0.69 4.64 14.46
CA GLU A 159 -1.32 5.95 14.62
C GLU A 159 -2.43 6.21 13.59
N VAL A 160 -2.49 5.42 12.50
CA VAL A 160 -3.53 5.53 11.48
C VAL A 160 -4.81 4.88 11.96
N SER A 161 -5.83 5.70 12.20
CA SER A 161 -7.18 5.26 12.57
C SER A 161 -8.17 5.29 11.41
N LEU A 162 -7.88 6.05 10.35
CA LEU A 162 -8.74 6.14 9.18
C LEU A 162 -8.00 5.87 7.88
N VAL A 163 -8.58 5.02 7.06
CA VAL A 163 -8.22 4.83 5.65
C VAL A 163 -9.40 5.25 4.79
N ALA A 164 -9.25 6.31 4.01
CA ALA A 164 -10.26 6.76 3.07
C ALA A 164 -9.91 6.31 1.64
N ILE A 165 -10.84 5.65 0.98
CA ILE A 165 -10.71 5.14 -0.39
C ILE A 165 -11.70 5.90 -1.27
N LEU A 166 -11.24 6.96 -1.91
CA LEU A 166 -12.10 7.77 -2.77
C LEU A 166 -12.44 7.05 -4.08
N ASP A 167 -13.67 7.24 -4.56
CA ASP A 167 -14.17 6.59 -5.77
C ASP A 167 -13.96 5.06 -5.76
N ALA A 168 -14.28 4.41 -4.66
CA ALA A 168 -14.06 2.97 -4.47
C ALA A 168 -14.86 2.10 -5.45
N ASP A 169 -15.94 2.64 -6.01
CA ASP A 169 -16.80 2.04 -7.03
C ASP A 169 -16.15 1.99 -8.41
N LYS A 170 -15.12 2.79 -8.66
CA LYS A 170 -14.45 2.84 -9.96
C LYS A 170 -13.36 1.78 -10.05
N GLU A 171 -13.47 0.94 -11.07
CA GLU A 171 -12.41 0.01 -11.43
C GLU A 171 -11.15 0.76 -11.89
N GLY A 172 -10.00 0.20 -11.60
CA GLY A 172 -8.73 0.79 -11.98
C GLY A 172 -7.54 -0.12 -11.68
N PHE A 173 -6.38 0.30 -12.17
CA PHE A 173 -5.12 -0.36 -11.86
C PHE A 173 -4.91 -0.39 -10.34
N LEU A 174 -4.73 -1.60 -9.79
CA LEU A 174 -4.52 -1.85 -8.36
C LEU A 174 -5.74 -1.55 -7.47
N ARG A 175 -6.95 -1.64 -8.01
CA ARG A 175 -8.23 -1.54 -7.29
C ARG A 175 -9.04 -2.84 -7.33
N SER A 176 -8.37 -3.98 -7.40
CA SER A 176 -9.00 -5.27 -7.19
C SER A 176 -9.44 -5.42 -5.72
N GLU A 177 -10.38 -6.30 -5.46
CA GLU A 177 -10.81 -6.67 -4.10
C GLU A 177 -9.64 -6.89 -3.15
N ARG A 178 -8.62 -7.66 -3.56
CA ARG A 178 -7.42 -7.90 -2.78
C ARG A 178 -6.66 -6.63 -2.45
N SER A 179 -6.54 -5.71 -3.41
CA SER A 179 -5.86 -4.43 -3.22
C SER A 179 -6.60 -3.55 -2.23
N LEU A 180 -7.94 -3.55 -2.27
CA LEU A 180 -8.77 -2.81 -1.32
C LEU A 180 -8.64 -3.39 0.08
N ILE A 181 -8.72 -4.71 0.25
CA ILE A 181 -8.52 -5.40 1.54
C ILE A 181 -7.15 -5.05 2.15
N GLN A 182 -6.08 -5.07 1.35
CA GLN A 182 -4.75 -4.68 1.82
C GLN A 182 -4.67 -3.21 2.24
N THR A 183 -5.36 -2.34 1.54
CA THR A 183 -5.42 -0.91 1.86
C THR A 183 -6.20 -0.67 3.16
N ILE A 184 -7.37 -1.26 3.30
CA ILE A 184 -8.21 -1.25 4.51
C ILE A 184 -7.39 -1.75 5.72
N GLY A 185 -6.63 -2.81 5.54
CA GLY A 185 -5.77 -3.40 6.57
C GLY A 185 -4.71 -2.45 7.16
N ARG A 186 -4.47 -1.27 6.56
CA ARG A 186 -3.56 -0.26 7.15
C ARG A 186 -4.12 0.35 8.43
N ALA A 187 -5.44 0.40 8.61
CA ALA A 187 -6.07 0.83 9.85
C ALA A 187 -6.20 -0.30 10.90
N ALA A 188 -5.85 -1.53 10.57
CA ALA A 188 -6.01 -2.69 11.46
C ALA A 188 -5.05 -2.72 12.67
N ARG A 189 -4.12 -1.78 12.76
CA ARG A 189 -3.21 -1.62 13.90
C ARG A 189 -3.72 -0.63 14.95
N ASN A 190 -4.80 0.06 14.66
CA ASN A 190 -5.44 1.01 15.56
C ASN A 190 -6.72 0.42 16.13
N LEU A 191 -6.97 0.59 17.44
CA LEU A 191 -8.17 0.10 18.10
C LEU A 191 -9.44 0.74 17.54
N ASN A 192 -9.35 1.98 17.07
CA ASN A 192 -10.42 2.76 16.43
C ASN A 192 -10.36 2.69 14.91
N GLY A 193 -9.71 1.66 14.36
CA GLY A 193 -9.47 1.53 12.93
C GLY A 193 -10.75 1.53 12.11
N GLN A 194 -10.84 2.41 11.12
CA GLN A 194 -11.96 2.54 10.20
C GLN A 194 -11.49 2.70 8.77
N ALA A 195 -12.29 2.21 7.84
CA ALA A 195 -12.14 2.47 6.40
C ALA A 195 -13.46 3.03 5.84
N ILE A 196 -13.39 4.05 5.00
CA ILE A 196 -14.52 4.67 4.31
C ILE A 196 -14.27 4.73 2.82
#